data_8692a39686a5909ca5a1c47b47542708
#
_entry.id   8692a39686a5909ca5a1c47b47542708
#
_cell.length_a   1.000
_cell.length_b   1.000
_cell.length_c   1.000
_cell.angle_alpha   90.00
_cell.angle_beta   90.00
_cell.angle_gamma   90.00
#
_symmetry.space_group_name_H-M   'P 1'
#
loop_
_entity.id
_entity.type
_entity.pdbx_description
1 polymer ?
#
loop_
_entity_poly.entity_id
_entity_poly.type
_entity_poly.pdbx_seq_one_letter_code
_entity_poly.pdbx_strand_id
1 'polypeptide(L)'
;IDMVVTSPPYGDSRTTVAYGQFSRWANEWFNFDNAKNLDKLLMGGKKATEEIFKTASIRDVLDEIDSLEHKRYLEVVSFLNDYYQSIENVAKSVRSGGTVCYVVGDRRVKGVQIPLDYFTAEMFEKFGFKHKITIVREIPNKRMPALTSPTNKAGAKVSTMSHEYIVILNKL
;
A
#
# COMPACT_ATOMS: atom_id res chain seq x y z
N ILE A 1 3.55 20.60 10.19
CA ILE A 1 2.69 19.64 10.88
C ILE A 1 3.51 18.91 11.93
N ASP A 2 2.96 18.76 13.15
CA ASP A 2 3.64 18.13 14.28
C ASP A 2 3.53 16.60 14.24
N MET A 3 2.37 16.11 13.81
CA MET A 3 2.08 14.68 13.79
C MET A 3 1.18 14.32 12.63
N VAL A 4 1.45 13.18 12.01
CA VAL A 4 0.58 12.52 11.03
C VAL A 4 0.26 11.12 11.54
N VAL A 5 -1.04 10.80 11.65
CA VAL A 5 -1.53 9.45 11.96
C VAL A 5 -2.48 9.05 10.85
N THR A 6 -2.15 7.99 10.13
CA THR A 6 -2.94 7.57 8.96
C THR A 6 -2.82 6.08 8.67
N SER A 7 -3.77 5.56 7.91
CA SER A 7 -3.74 4.23 7.31
C SER A 7 -3.88 4.39 5.80
N PRO A 8 -2.77 4.41 5.05
CA PRO A 8 -2.81 4.47 3.59
C PRO A 8 -3.42 3.19 3.01
N PRO A 9 -3.81 3.16 1.73
CA PRO A 9 -4.18 1.92 1.06
C PRO A 9 -3.06 0.88 1.15
N TYR A 10 -3.41 -0.39 1.37
CA TYR A 10 -2.43 -1.50 1.46
C TYR A 10 -2.10 -2.12 0.10
N GLY A 11 -2.59 -1.53 -0.98
CA GLY A 11 -2.39 -1.97 -2.35
C GLY A 11 -3.24 -1.19 -3.33
N ASP A 12 -3.10 -1.51 -4.62
CA ASP A 12 -3.81 -0.82 -5.69
C ASP A 12 -5.33 -1.00 -5.62
N SER A 13 -6.05 0.01 -6.14
CA SER A 13 -7.51 0.05 -6.16
C SER A 13 -8.18 -0.96 -7.08
N ARG A 14 -7.44 -1.68 -7.88
CA ARG A 14 -7.97 -2.65 -8.85
C ARG A 14 -7.99 -4.07 -8.32
N THR A 15 -6.93 -4.48 -7.65
CA THR A 15 -6.72 -5.89 -7.30
C THR A 15 -6.78 -6.14 -5.80
N THR A 16 -6.63 -5.10 -4.98
CA THR A 16 -6.64 -5.23 -3.52
C THR A 16 -7.99 -4.88 -2.93
N VAL A 17 -8.50 -3.67 -3.19
CA VAL A 17 -9.84 -3.23 -2.81
C VAL A 17 -10.40 -2.40 -3.95
N ALA A 18 -11.45 -2.89 -4.58
CA ALA A 18 -12.13 -2.19 -5.67
C ALA A 18 -13.00 -1.05 -5.13
N TYR A 19 -12.36 -0.01 -4.57
CA TYR A 19 -13.05 1.13 -3.97
C TYR A 19 -14.09 1.76 -4.91
N GLY A 20 -13.80 1.83 -6.21
CA GLY A 20 -14.69 2.38 -7.19
C GLY A 20 -15.99 1.62 -7.37
N GLN A 21 -16.02 0.33 -7.07
CA GLN A 21 -17.27 -0.42 -7.08
C GLN A 21 -18.27 0.10 -6.04
N PHE A 22 -17.76 0.67 -4.96
CA PHE A 22 -18.59 1.17 -3.86
C PHE A 22 -18.84 2.68 -3.96
N SER A 23 -17.88 3.46 -4.42
CA SER A 23 -17.95 4.93 -4.47
C SER A 23 -18.51 5.48 -5.78
N ARG A 24 -18.52 4.69 -6.86
CA ARG A 24 -18.88 5.15 -8.21
C ARG A 24 -20.27 5.77 -8.28
N TRP A 25 -21.27 5.11 -7.69
CA TRP A 25 -22.65 5.62 -7.69
C TRP A 25 -22.77 6.94 -6.94
N ALA A 26 -22.09 7.07 -5.80
CA ALA A 26 -22.07 8.33 -5.05
C ALA A 26 -21.38 9.44 -5.87
N ASN A 27 -20.27 9.15 -6.51
CA ASN A 27 -19.54 10.09 -7.35
C ASN A 27 -20.37 10.54 -8.57
N GLU A 28 -21.11 9.62 -9.21
CA GLU A 28 -22.03 9.94 -10.31
C GLU A 28 -23.24 10.75 -9.79
N TRP A 29 -23.76 10.42 -8.62
CA TRP A 29 -24.86 11.17 -7.98
C TRP A 29 -24.48 12.62 -7.67
N PHE A 30 -23.24 12.84 -7.21
CA PHE A 30 -22.73 14.19 -6.95
C PHE A 30 -22.24 14.93 -8.20
N ASN A 31 -22.42 14.36 -9.38
CA ASN A 31 -21.96 14.92 -10.68
C ASN A 31 -20.49 15.28 -10.68
N PHE A 32 -19.63 14.47 -10.06
CA PHE A 32 -18.19 14.68 -10.16
C PHE A 32 -17.71 14.42 -11.58
N ASP A 33 -16.85 15.31 -12.09
CA ASP A 33 -16.20 15.12 -13.37
C ASP A 33 -15.44 13.80 -13.37
N ASN A 34 -15.59 13.03 -14.46
CA ASN A 34 -14.95 11.71 -14.59
C ASN A 34 -15.30 10.67 -13.52
N ALA A 35 -16.45 10.78 -12.85
CA ALA A 35 -16.88 9.85 -11.79
C ALA A 35 -16.61 8.38 -12.12
N LYS A 36 -16.80 7.97 -13.38
CA LYS A 36 -16.56 6.59 -13.87
C LYS A 36 -15.09 6.17 -13.91
N ASN A 37 -14.17 7.11 -13.89
CA ASN A 37 -12.74 6.87 -14.06
C ASN A 37 -11.90 7.30 -12.84
N LEU A 38 -12.53 7.74 -11.74
CA LEU A 38 -11.83 8.20 -10.54
C LEU A 38 -10.87 7.13 -10.00
N ASP A 39 -11.22 5.86 -10.09
CA ASP A 39 -10.34 4.75 -9.66
C ASP A 39 -8.99 4.72 -10.39
N LYS A 40 -8.95 5.21 -11.64
CA LYS A 40 -7.72 5.30 -12.41
C LYS A 40 -6.80 6.43 -11.92
N LEU A 41 -7.31 7.32 -11.08
CA LEU A 41 -6.58 8.42 -10.45
C LEU A 41 -6.12 8.08 -9.04
N LEU A 42 -6.57 6.95 -8.48
CA LEU A 42 -6.15 6.45 -7.16
C LEU A 42 -4.81 5.74 -7.27
N MET A 43 -4.19 5.47 -6.09
CA MET A 43 -2.90 4.78 -6.01
C MET A 43 -2.90 3.47 -6.80
N GLY A 44 -1.91 3.29 -7.66
CA GLY A 44 -1.80 2.13 -8.56
C GLY A 44 -2.80 2.12 -9.71
N GLY A 45 -3.56 3.18 -9.91
CA GLY A 45 -4.55 3.28 -11.00
C GLY A 45 -3.93 3.43 -12.38
N LYS A 46 -2.78 4.11 -12.49
CA LYS A 46 -2.00 4.23 -13.73
C LYS A 46 -0.93 3.15 -13.78
N LYS A 47 -0.71 2.55 -14.94
CA LYS A 47 0.35 1.56 -15.11
C LYS A 47 1.71 2.25 -15.10
N ALA A 48 2.62 1.78 -14.24
CA ALA A 48 4.02 2.14 -14.29
C ALA A 48 4.73 1.34 -15.39
N THR A 49 5.78 1.92 -15.93
CA THR A 49 6.74 1.27 -16.84
C THR A 49 8.08 1.00 -16.14
N GLU A 50 8.34 1.73 -15.05
CA GLU A 50 9.58 1.69 -14.29
C GLU A 50 9.37 2.08 -12.83
N GLU A 51 10.33 1.76 -11.98
CA GLU A 51 10.38 2.20 -10.58
C GLU A 51 10.94 3.62 -10.50
N ILE A 52 10.28 4.51 -9.76
CA ILE A 52 10.79 5.85 -9.43
C ILE A 52 11.49 5.92 -8.07
N PHE A 53 11.50 4.81 -7.33
CA PHE A 53 12.13 4.66 -6.02
C PHE A 53 13.28 3.65 -6.11
N LYS A 54 14.15 3.66 -5.11
CA LYS A 54 15.13 2.60 -4.87
C LYS A 54 14.82 1.99 -3.52
N THR A 55 14.83 0.67 -3.43
CA THR A 55 14.57 -0.05 -2.18
C THR A 55 15.60 -1.16 -2.00
N ALA A 56 16.06 -1.33 -0.77
CA ALA A 56 16.84 -2.48 -0.34
C ALA A 56 15.96 -3.46 0.45
N SER A 57 15.00 -2.93 1.22
CA SER A 57 14.19 -3.71 2.16
C SER A 57 13.25 -4.73 1.49
N ILE A 58 12.80 -4.45 0.27
CA ILE A 58 11.88 -5.34 -0.46
C ILE A 58 12.37 -5.70 -1.87
N ARG A 59 13.67 -5.50 -2.17
CA ARG A 59 14.22 -5.77 -3.50
C ARG A 59 14.00 -7.21 -3.92
N ASP A 60 14.39 -8.16 -3.09
CA ASP A 60 14.26 -9.59 -3.38
C ASP A 60 12.80 -10.01 -3.63
N VAL A 61 11.87 -9.39 -2.89
CA VAL A 61 10.42 -9.61 -3.06
C VAL A 61 9.93 -9.12 -4.42
N LEU A 62 10.41 -7.95 -4.86
CA LEU A 62 10.04 -7.40 -6.17
C LEU A 62 10.61 -8.23 -7.30
N ASP A 63 11.87 -8.67 -7.18
CA ASP A 63 12.54 -9.51 -8.18
C ASP A 63 11.88 -10.89 -8.27
N GLU A 64 11.44 -11.46 -7.14
CA GLU A 64 10.66 -12.70 -7.13
C GLU A 64 9.32 -12.53 -7.86
N ILE A 65 8.57 -11.46 -7.59
CA ILE A 65 7.30 -11.21 -8.26
C ILE A 65 7.51 -11.01 -9.76
N ASP A 66 8.56 -10.29 -10.16
CA ASP A 66 8.90 -10.07 -11.57
C ASP A 66 9.20 -11.37 -12.29
N SER A 67 9.99 -12.25 -11.67
CA SER A 67 10.31 -13.57 -12.20
C SER A 67 9.07 -14.46 -12.40
N LEU A 68 8.06 -14.34 -11.52
CA LEU A 68 6.81 -15.09 -11.60
C LEU A 68 5.86 -14.52 -12.66
N GLU A 69 5.69 -13.21 -12.72
CA GLU A 69 4.83 -12.53 -13.70
C GLU A 69 5.15 -11.03 -13.78
N HIS A 70 5.86 -10.62 -14.82
CA HIS A 70 6.25 -9.23 -15.07
C HIS A 70 5.07 -8.23 -15.05
N LYS A 71 3.91 -8.64 -15.57
CA LYS A 71 2.71 -7.78 -15.53
C LYS A 71 2.26 -7.47 -14.10
N ARG A 72 2.31 -8.47 -13.21
CA ARG A 72 1.94 -8.30 -11.80
C ARG A 72 2.96 -7.47 -11.05
N TYR A 73 4.24 -7.62 -11.37
CA TYR A 73 5.29 -6.75 -10.88
C TYR A 73 5.02 -5.28 -11.23
N LEU A 74 4.72 -4.96 -12.50
CA LEU A 74 4.39 -3.59 -12.90
C LEU A 74 3.13 -3.02 -12.21
N GLU A 75 2.16 -3.85 -11.87
CA GLU A 75 1.00 -3.43 -11.07
C GLU A 75 1.41 -3.09 -9.61
N VAL A 76 2.33 -3.85 -9.03
CA VAL A 76 2.91 -3.56 -7.71
C VAL A 76 3.73 -2.28 -7.76
N VAL A 77 4.59 -2.13 -8.76
CA VAL A 77 5.41 -0.93 -8.97
C VAL A 77 4.54 0.32 -9.15
N SER A 78 3.42 0.21 -9.89
CA SER A 78 2.46 1.33 -10.04
C SER A 78 1.96 1.84 -8.68
N PHE A 79 1.58 0.92 -7.80
CA PHE A 79 1.13 1.28 -6.46
C PHE A 79 2.27 1.87 -5.61
N LEU A 80 3.45 1.24 -5.62
CA LEU A 80 4.59 1.67 -4.82
C LEU A 80 5.14 3.03 -5.27
N ASN A 81 5.08 3.35 -6.57
CA ASN A 81 5.45 4.66 -7.09
C ASN A 81 4.55 5.76 -6.52
N ASP A 82 3.23 5.58 -6.59
CA ASP A 82 2.28 6.56 -6.06
C ASP A 82 2.39 6.66 -4.52
N TYR A 83 2.63 5.53 -3.86
CA TYR A 83 2.83 5.49 -2.41
C TYR A 83 4.12 6.21 -1.99
N TYR A 84 5.21 6.03 -2.72
CA TYR A 84 6.47 6.75 -2.52
C TYR A 84 6.28 8.27 -2.67
N GLN A 85 5.57 8.73 -3.71
CA GLN A 85 5.26 10.15 -3.88
C GLN A 85 4.39 10.69 -2.74
N SER A 86 3.43 9.91 -2.26
CA SER A 86 2.62 10.27 -1.10
C SER A 86 3.48 10.44 0.16
N ILE A 87 4.41 9.51 0.43
CA ILE A 87 5.35 9.60 1.54
C ILE A 87 6.22 10.85 1.42
N GLU A 88 6.75 11.14 0.23
CA GLU A 88 7.55 12.35 -0.03
C GLU A 88 6.77 13.64 0.31
N ASN A 89 5.51 13.74 -0.12
CA ASN A 89 4.66 14.90 0.14
C ASN A 89 4.35 15.07 1.64
N VAL A 90 4.07 13.97 2.32
CA VAL A 90 3.88 13.98 3.78
C VAL A 90 5.17 14.37 4.50
N ALA A 91 6.31 13.81 4.08
CA ALA A 91 7.60 14.12 4.66
C ALA A 91 7.95 15.61 4.55
N LYS A 92 7.65 16.25 3.42
CA LYS A 92 7.83 17.71 3.25
C LYS A 92 6.95 18.53 4.18
N SER A 93 5.77 18.03 4.53
CA SER A 93 4.79 18.74 5.35
C SER A 93 5.03 18.63 6.85
N VAL A 94 5.77 17.62 7.30
CA VAL A 94 6.09 17.39 8.72
C VAL A 94 7.32 18.23 9.08
N ARG A 95 7.28 18.97 10.21
CA ARG A 95 8.43 19.74 10.69
C ARG A 95 9.50 18.85 11.32
N SER A 96 10.72 19.37 11.48
CA SER A 96 11.77 18.70 12.29
C SER A 96 11.26 18.43 13.70
N GLY A 97 11.56 17.27 14.27
CA GLY A 97 11.03 16.77 15.53
C GLY A 97 9.59 16.24 15.46
N GLY A 98 8.91 16.38 14.32
CA GLY A 98 7.57 15.85 14.11
C GLY A 98 7.55 14.33 13.98
N THR A 99 6.36 13.73 14.14
CA THR A 99 6.16 12.28 14.19
C THR A 99 5.21 11.83 13.08
N VAL A 100 5.51 10.71 12.44
CA VAL A 100 4.56 10.00 11.59
C VAL A 100 4.25 8.65 12.19
N CYS A 101 2.98 8.26 12.10
CA CYS A 101 2.44 6.98 12.54
C CYS A 101 1.59 6.39 11.40
N TYR A 102 2.11 5.38 10.73
CA TYR A 102 1.48 4.74 9.58
C TYR A 102 1.00 3.36 9.95
N VAL A 103 -0.31 3.13 9.80
CA VAL A 103 -0.88 1.79 9.96
C VAL A 103 -0.95 1.14 8.59
N VAL A 104 -0.17 0.09 8.39
CA VAL A 104 -0.07 -0.62 7.11
C VAL A 104 -0.30 -2.12 7.32
N GLY A 105 -0.70 -2.79 6.27
CA GLY A 105 -0.88 -4.24 6.26
C GLY A 105 -0.14 -4.87 5.10
N ASP A 106 0.25 -6.12 5.27
CA ASP A 106 0.92 -6.89 4.23
C ASP A 106 -0.06 -7.32 3.14
N ARG A 107 0.41 -7.24 1.93
CA ARG A 107 -0.28 -7.73 0.74
C ARG A 107 0.43 -8.93 0.16
N ARG A 108 -0.31 -9.84 -0.44
CA ARG A 108 0.25 -10.96 -1.21
C ARG A 108 -0.05 -10.82 -2.69
N VAL A 109 0.98 -11.02 -3.51
CA VAL A 109 0.89 -11.07 -4.97
C VAL A 109 1.55 -12.35 -5.45
N LYS A 110 0.82 -13.19 -6.16
CA LYS A 110 1.29 -14.53 -6.60
C LYS A 110 1.82 -15.41 -5.47
N GLY A 111 1.29 -15.26 -4.24
CA GLY A 111 1.75 -15.98 -3.06
C GLY A 111 2.91 -15.31 -2.33
N VAL A 112 3.61 -14.37 -2.97
CA VAL A 112 4.72 -13.60 -2.38
C VAL A 112 4.16 -12.48 -1.51
N GLN A 113 4.65 -12.36 -0.29
CA GLN A 113 4.24 -11.32 0.67
C GLN A 113 5.06 -10.06 0.46
N ILE A 114 4.39 -8.92 0.34
CA ILE A 114 5.04 -7.61 0.24
C ILE A 114 5.01 -6.97 1.62
N PRO A 115 6.16 -6.85 2.31
CA PRO A 115 6.23 -6.24 3.64
C PRO A 115 6.21 -4.71 3.52
N LEU A 116 4.99 -4.15 3.52
CA LEU A 116 4.76 -2.73 3.31
C LEU A 116 5.26 -1.87 4.48
N ASP A 117 5.39 -2.43 5.67
CA ASP A 117 5.97 -1.79 6.85
C ASP A 117 7.45 -1.47 6.66
N TYR A 118 8.24 -2.43 6.15
CA TYR A 118 9.67 -2.20 5.83
C TYR A 118 9.83 -1.15 4.74
N PHE A 119 9.03 -1.24 3.67
CA PHE A 119 9.06 -0.24 2.60
C PHE A 119 8.72 1.16 3.14
N THR A 120 7.68 1.26 3.98
CA THR A 120 7.26 2.54 4.59
C THR A 120 8.39 3.14 5.43
N ALA A 121 9.01 2.34 6.29
CA ALA A 121 10.12 2.79 7.13
C ALA A 121 11.30 3.27 6.26
N GLU A 122 11.76 2.47 5.31
CA GLU A 122 12.86 2.80 4.40
C GLU A 122 12.59 4.09 3.62
N MET A 123 11.38 4.27 3.08
CA MET A 123 11.06 5.47 2.29
C MET A 123 11.05 6.73 3.16
N PHE A 124 10.49 6.69 4.36
CA PHE A 124 10.56 7.84 5.27
C PHE A 124 11.99 8.16 5.71
N GLU A 125 12.85 7.15 5.93
CA GLU A 125 14.25 7.36 6.28
C GLU A 125 15.02 8.11 5.19
N LYS A 126 14.71 7.88 3.91
CA LYS A 126 15.26 8.65 2.79
C LYS A 126 14.89 10.13 2.82
N PHE A 127 13.79 10.48 3.47
CA PHE A 127 13.34 11.86 3.65
C PHE A 127 13.69 12.46 5.02
N GLY A 128 14.70 11.92 5.69
CA GLY A 128 15.25 12.48 6.93
C GLY A 128 14.47 12.11 8.19
N PHE A 129 13.75 10.99 8.16
CA PHE A 129 13.15 10.43 9.36
C PHE A 129 14.03 9.32 9.94
N LYS A 130 13.87 9.08 11.22
CA LYS A 130 14.46 7.94 11.93
C LYS A 130 13.34 7.00 12.37
N HIS A 131 13.43 5.75 11.97
CA HIS A 131 12.52 4.71 12.44
C HIS A 131 12.70 4.53 13.96
N LYS A 132 11.59 4.56 14.69
CA LYS A 132 11.56 4.42 16.15
C LYS A 132 11.14 3.01 16.56
N ILE A 133 10.01 2.55 16.04
CA ILE A 133 9.44 1.25 16.35
C ILE A 133 8.37 0.88 15.34
N THR A 134 8.23 -0.41 15.06
CA THR A 134 7.05 -1.00 14.42
C THR A 134 6.33 -1.88 15.42
N ILE A 135 5.05 -1.59 15.66
CA ILE A 135 4.19 -2.37 16.56
C ILE A 135 3.34 -3.29 15.71
N VAL A 136 3.37 -4.58 15.99
CA VAL A 136 2.51 -5.56 15.33
C VAL A 136 1.17 -5.62 16.05
N ARG A 137 0.08 -5.42 15.32
CA ARG A 137 -1.29 -5.52 15.82
C ARG A 137 -1.97 -6.73 15.21
N GLU A 138 -2.35 -7.68 16.02
CA GLU A 138 -3.24 -8.76 15.60
C GLU A 138 -4.65 -8.22 15.36
N ILE A 139 -5.34 -8.73 14.34
CA ILE A 139 -6.73 -8.41 14.06
C ILE A 139 -7.61 -9.52 14.64
N PRO A 140 -8.06 -9.40 15.91
CA PRO A 140 -8.95 -10.38 16.51
C PRO A 140 -10.34 -10.29 15.86
N ASN A 141 -11.05 -11.40 15.82
CA ASN A 141 -12.45 -11.48 15.37
C ASN A 141 -12.70 -10.95 13.96
N LYS A 142 -11.83 -11.30 13.03
CA LYS A 142 -11.97 -10.92 11.63
C LYS A 142 -13.29 -11.44 11.05
N ARG A 143 -14.18 -10.53 10.63
CA ARG A 143 -15.45 -10.89 9.99
C ARG A 143 -15.30 -11.44 8.57
N MET A 144 -14.12 -11.27 7.95
CA MET A 144 -13.82 -11.85 6.65
C MET A 144 -13.34 -13.30 6.80
N PRO A 145 -13.62 -14.18 5.82
CA PRO A 145 -13.12 -15.54 5.84
C PRO A 145 -11.60 -15.59 6.02
N ALA A 146 -11.10 -16.51 6.84
CA ALA A 146 -9.66 -16.70 7.04
C ALA A 146 -8.93 -17.09 5.74
N LEU A 147 -9.66 -17.68 4.79
CA LEU A 147 -9.17 -18.09 3.48
C LEU A 147 -10.09 -17.54 2.40
N THR A 148 -9.51 -16.93 1.38
CA THR A 148 -10.22 -16.48 0.18
C THR A 148 -9.67 -17.14 -1.07
N SER A 149 -10.47 -17.25 -2.13
CA SER A 149 -10.02 -17.68 -3.45
C SER A 149 -9.89 -16.45 -4.36
N PRO A 150 -8.68 -15.87 -4.50
CA PRO A 150 -8.51 -14.63 -5.28
C PRO A 150 -8.72 -14.82 -6.78
N THR A 151 -8.81 -16.07 -7.26
CA THR A 151 -8.89 -16.39 -8.68
C THR A 151 -10.20 -17.07 -9.08
N ASN A 152 -11.17 -17.23 -8.17
CA ASN A 152 -12.39 -18.04 -8.36
C ASN A 152 -12.13 -19.48 -8.84
N LYS A 153 -10.90 -19.98 -8.73
CA LYS A 153 -10.57 -21.37 -9.03
C LYS A 153 -10.88 -22.21 -7.79
N ALA A 154 -11.69 -23.23 -7.95
CA ALA A 154 -11.99 -24.19 -6.89
C ALA A 154 -10.69 -24.78 -6.32
N GLY A 155 -10.51 -24.73 -4.99
CA GLY A 155 -9.36 -25.29 -4.29
C GLY A 155 -8.17 -24.33 -4.05
N ALA A 156 -8.06 -23.21 -4.75
CA ALA A 156 -7.01 -22.21 -4.50
C ALA A 156 -7.40 -21.30 -3.33
N LYS A 157 -6.98 -21.67 -2.12
CA LYS A 157 -7.22 -20.87 -0.91
C LYS A 157 -5.96 -20.12 -0.52
N VAL A 158 -6.08 -18.81 -0.31
CA VAL A 158 -5.01 -17.94 0.20
C VAL A 158 -5.45 -17.37 1.54
N SER A 159 -4.55 -17.39 2.52
CA SER A 159 -4.80 -16.75 3.82
C SER A 159 -4.98 -15.25 3.65
N THR A 160 -5.97 -14.70 4.33
CA THR A 160 -6.17 -13.25 4.39
C THR A 160 -5.27 -12.64 5.44
N MET A 161 -4.99 -11.33 5.32
CA MET A 161 -4.18 -10.57 6.27
C MET A 161 -4.69 -10.76 7.71
N SER A 162 -3.81 -11.14 8.63
CA SER A 162 -4.10 -11.36 10.05
C SER A 162 -3.47 -10.33 10.97
N HIS A 163 -2.52 -9.56 10.45
CA HIS A 163 -1.77 -8.56 11.21
C HIS A 163 -1.76 -7.23 10.47
N GLU A 164 -1.65 -6.17 11.24
CA GLU A 164 -1.32 -4.82 10.77
C GLU A 164 -0.09 -4.34 11.52
N TYR A 165 0.62 -3.43 10.91
CA TYR A 165 1.86 -2.87 11.42
C TYR A 165 1.71 -1.38 11.64
N ILE A 166 2.03 -0.89 12.83
CA ILE A 166 2.03 0.52 13.16
C ILE A 166 3.47 0.99 13.13
N VAL A 167 3.86 1.64 12.04
CA VAL A 167 5.22 2.13 11.79
C VAL A 167 5.33 3.55 12.31
N ILE A 168 6.20 3.78 13.28
CA ILE A 168 6.38 5.07 13.94
C ILE A 168 7.78 5.60 13.66
N LEU A 169 7.85 6.82 13.10
CA LEU A 169 9.10 7.49 12.78
C LEU A 169 9.06 8.96 13.23
N ASN A 170 10.23 9.47 13.58
CA ASN A 170 10.42 10.88 13.93
C ASN A 170 11.30 11.56 12.88
N LYS A 171 10.92 12.76 12.47
CA LYS A 171 11.75 13.59 11.58
C LYS A 171 12.93 14.17 12.34
N LEU A 172 14.12 14.01 11.79
CA LEU A 172 15.37 14.57 12.36
C LEU A 172 15.45 16.08 12.20
#